data_6c38a0eb97681fc861f4cf0ea3825f7f
#
_entry.id   6c38a0eb97681fc861f4cf0ea3825f7f
#
_cell.length_a   1.000
_cell.length_b   1.000
_cell.length_c   1.000
_cell.angle_alpha   90.00
_cell.angle_beta   90.00
_cell.angle_gamma   90.00
#
_symmetry.space_group_name_H-M   'P 1'
#
loop_
_entity.id
_entity.type
_entity.pdbx_description
1 polymer ?
#
loop_
_entity_poly.entity_id
_entity_poly.type
_entity_poly.pdbx_seq_one_letter_code
_entity_poly.pdbx_strand_id
1 'polypeptide(L)'
;RVLFPCFFGSALKMDGIDEFVAGFERYVREPEYDSEFGARIYKVSHDVQGNRLTWLKVTGGEFKAKTMLSGTARVGADLGESKIDDDGMWHEKADQVRVYSGAKFTTVDSVVAGTVCAVTGLTRTFPGAGLGKEPDGVNPVLQPVLTYTLLPGECDIHACLVALRELEDEDPLLHVVWQPHLEEVHLQLMGAVQLEVIQQMMHDRFGLDVSFGPGGILYKETIAHPVEG
;
A
#
# COMPACT_ATOMS: atom_id res chain seq x y z
N ARG A 1 -3.99 1.75 30.08
CA ARG A 1 -3.33 2.91 30.75
C ARG A 1 -4.12 4.15 30.46
N VAL A 2 -4.31 5.02 31.49
CA VAL A 2 -5.13 6.23 31.40
C VAL A 2 -4.27 7.49 31.39
N LEU A 3 -2.93 7.35 31.51
CA LEU A 3 -2.01 8.48 31.58
C LEU A 3 -1.10 8.52 30.36
N PHE A 4 -1.00 9.70 29.75
CA PHE A 4 -0.13 10.00 28.63
C PHE A 4 0.88 11.05 29.07
N PRO A 5 2.20 10.80 28.95
CA PRO A 5 3.21 11.81 29.22
C PRO A 5 3.14 12.91 28.16
N CYS A 6 3.21 14.17 28.60
CA CYS A 6 3.26 15.33 27.72
C CYS A 6 4.58 16.08 27.96
N PHE A 7 5.23 16.48 26.87
CA PHE A 7 6.46 17.25 26.88
C PHE A 7 6.24 18.56 26.12
N PHE A 8 6.77 19.64 26.66
CA PHE A 8 6.69 20.96 26.06
C PHE A 8 8.06 21.36 25.52
N GLY A 9 8.11 21.86 24.30
CA GLY A 9 9.37 22.23 23.69
C GLY A 9 9.18 22.98 22.38
N SER A 10 10.29 23.43 21.83
CA SER A 10 10.38 24.05 20.51
C SER A 10 11.44 23.36 19.68
N ALA A 11 11.01 22.58 18.67
CA ALA A 11 11.93 21.88 17.79
C ALA A 11 12.88 22.84 17.05
N LEU A 12 12.38 24.03 16.64
CA LEU A 12 13.18 25.04 15.96
C LEU A 12 14.30 25.61 16.86
N LYS A 13 14.03 25.75 18.17
CA LYS A 13 15.00 26.30 19.14
C LYS A 13 15.78 25.22 19.88
N MET A 14 15.45 23.95 19.64
CA MET A 14 15.98 22.80 20.36
C MET A 14 15.69 22.78 21.87
N ASP A 15 14.73 23.61 22.35
CA ASP A 15 14.32 23.65 23.75
C ASP A 15 13.42 22.44 24.07
N GLY A 16 13.69 21.73 25.18
CA GLY A 16 12.88 20.61 25.65
C GLY A 16 13.04 19.31 24.83
N ILE A 17 13.94 19.26 23.86
CA ILE A 17 14.17 18.07 23.03
C ILE A 17 14.85 16.96 23.84
N ASP A 18 15.85 17.30 24.66
CA ASP A 18 16.56 16.31 25.47
C ASP A 18 15.64 15.66 26.50
N GLU A 19 14.74 16.43 27.12
CA GLU A 19 13.73 15.93 28.05
C GLU A 19 12.71 15.04 27.34
N PHE A 20 12.32 15.39 26.10
CA PHE A 20 11.45 14.56 25.28
C PHE A 20 12.12 13.21 24.95
N VAL A 21 13.37 13.23 24.50
CA VAL A 21 14.12 12.00 24.16
C VAL A 21 14.31 11.11 25.38
N ALA A 22 14.73 11.70 26.53
CA ALA A 22 14.87 10.95 27.78
C ALA A 22 13.52 10.38 28.26
N GLY A 23 12.44 11.13 28.08
CA GLY A 23 11.09 10.66 28.37
C GLY A 23 10.66 9.54 27.43
N PHE A 24 10.98 9.63 26.14
CA PHE A 24 10.72 8.58 25.17
C PHE A 24 11.41 7.27 25.56
N GLU A 25 12.71 7.29 25.83
CA GLU A 25 13.46 6.13 26.31
C GLU A 25 12.86 5.51 27.58
N ARG A 26 12.41 6.35 28.52
CA ARG A 26 11.84 5.89 29.79
C ARG A 26 10.46 5.25 29.66
N TYR A 27 9.60 5.76 28.77
CA TYR A 27 8.19 5.38 28.70
C TYR A 27 7.84 4.46 27.56
N VAL A 28 8.65 4.41 26.50
CA VAL A 28 8.47 3.46 25.42
C VAL A 28 9.01 2.10 25.88
N ARG A 29 8.19 1.07 25.73
CA ARG A 29 8.59 -0.30 26.01
C ARG A 29 9.05 -0.94 24.72
N GLU A 30 10.13 -1.67 24.78
CA GLU A 30 10.50 -2.59 23.71
C GLU A 30 9.40 -3.65 23.56
N PRO A 31 8.91 -3.89 22.34
CA PRO A 31 7.93 -4.95 22.10
C PRO A 31 8.61 -6.31 22.27
N GLU A 32 7.93 -7.23 22.94
CA GLU A 32 8.31 -8.62 22.93
C GLU A 32 7.82 -9.26 21.62
N TYR A 33 8.73 -9.90 20.91
CA TYR A 33 8.43 -10.59 19.66
C TYR A 33 8.36 -12.09 19.86
N ASP A 34 7.41 -12.72 19.19
CA ASP A 34 7.31 -14.17 19.16
C ASP A 34 8.46 -14.78 18.34
N SER A 35 8.73 -16.05 18.55
CA SER A 35 9.73 -16.83 17.82
C SER A 35 9.23 -17.29 16.43
N GLU A 36 7.92 -17.35 16.23
CA GLU A 36 7.31 -17.73 14.95
C GLU A 36 7.29 -16.55 13.99
N PHE A 37 7.59 -16.83 12.72
CA PHE A 37 7.61 -15.79 11.68
C PHE A 37 6.25 -15.12 11.52
N GLY A 38 6.28 -13.80 11.56
CA GLY A 38 5.17 -12.93 11.24
C GLY A 38 5.69 -11.62 10.65
N ALA A 39 4.95 -11.04 9.71
CA ALA A 39 5.26 -9.72 9.16
C ALA A 39 4.00 -8.97 8.74
N ARG A 40 3.99 -7.64 8.91
CA ARG A 40 2.94 -6.74 8.47
C ARG A 40 3.41 -5.91 7.28
N ILE A 41 2.69 -5.99 6.18
CA ILE A 41 2.92 -5.13 5.02
C ILE A 41 2.23 -3.80 5.27
N TYR A 42 2.97 -2.70 5.14
CA TYR A 42 2.43 -1.36 5.38
C TYR A 42 2.49 -0.44 4.16
N LYS A 43 3.28 -0.80 3.15
CA LYS A 43 3.42 0.00 1.93
C LYS A 43 3.84 -0.88 0.75
N VAL A 44 3.38 -0.52 -0.44
CA VAL A 44 3.92 -0.94 -1.73
C VAL A 44 4.45 0.29 -2.45
N SER A 45 5.53 0.17 -3.17
CA SER A 45 6.06 1.22 -4.04
C SER A 45 6.90 0.62 -5.17
N HIS A 46 7.27 1.43 -6.15
CA HIS A 46 8.19 1.04 -7.21
C HIS A 46 9.49 1.84 -7.07
N ASP A 47 10.64 1.21 -7.35
CA ASP A 47 11.91 1.90 -7.39
C ASP A 47 12.12 2.59 -8.76
N VAL A 48 13.18 3.38 -8.89
CA VAL A 48 13.48 4.11 -10.14
C VAL A 48 13.71 3.21 -11.37
N GLN A 49 13.85 1.90 -11.16
CA GLN A 49 14.01 0.89 -12.21
C GLN A 49 12.68 0.17 -12.52
N GLY A 50 11.59 0.57 -11.84
CA GLY A 50 10.28 -0.07 -11.96
C GLY A 50 10.14 -1.38 -11.19
N ASN A 51 11.08 -1.73 -10.32
CA ASN A 51 10.92 -2.92 -9.48
C ASN A 51 9.92 -2.65 -8.36
N ARG A 52 8.95 -3.54 -8.22
CA ARG A 52 7.97 -3.49 -7.14
C ARG A 52 8.62 -3.83 -5.80
N LEU A 53 8.42 -2.97 -4.82
CA LEU A 53 8.91 -3.09 -3.45
C LEU A 53 7.75 -3.31 -2.49
N THR A 54 7.73 -4.43 -1.81
CA THR A 54 6.83 -4.71 -0.70
C THR A 54 7.51 -4.31 0.61
N TRP A 55 7.04 -3.25 1.24
CA TRP A 55 7.55 -2.77 2.52
C TRP A 55 6.84 -3.44 3.68
N LEU A 56 7.59 -4.08 4.53
CA LEU A 56 7.05 -4.81 5.67
C LEU A 56 7.85 -4.57 6.95
N LYS A 57 7.18 -4.75 8.08
CA LYS A 57 7.81 -4.87 9.39
C LYS A 57 7.70 -6.31 9.84
N VAL A 58 8.81 -6.93 10.20
CA VAL A 58 8.84 -8.27 10.79
C VAL A 58 8.31 -8.17 12.22
N THR A 59 7.22 -8.89 12.53
CA THR A 59 6.52 -8.86 13.82
C THR A 59 6.77 -10.10 14.67
N GLY A 60 7.50 -11.10 14.13
CA GLY A 60 7.90 -12.30 14.84
C GLY A 60 8.96 -13.08 14.08
N GLY A 61 9.79 -13.82 14.79
CA GLY A 61 10.79 -14.72 14.25
C GLY A 61 11.86 -14.05 13.38
N GLU A 62 12.28 -14.75 12.34
CA GLU A 62 13.28 -14.33 11.35
C GLU A 62 12.70 -14.49 9.94
N PHE A 63 12.96 -13.52 9.08
CA PHE A 63 12.63 -13.56 7.67
C PHE A 63 13.88 -13.68 6.81
N LYS A 64 13.94 -14.66 5.91
CA LYS A 64 15.08 -14.93 5.02
C LYS A 64 14.75 -14.62 3.58
N ALA A 65 15.72 -14.11 2.84
CA ALA A 65 15.64 -13.99 1.39
C ALA A 65 15.40 -15.37 0.75
N LYS A 66 14.77 -15.39 -0.41
CA LYS A 66 14.42 -16.60 -1.16
C LYS A 66 13.40 -17.53 -0.49
N THR A 67 12.76 -17.09 0.61
CA THR A 67 11.68 -17.83 1.27
C THR A 67 10.40 -17.77 0.43
N MET A 68 9.68 -18.89 0.36
CA MET A 68 8.32 -18.92 -0.16
C MET A 68 7.37 -18.31 0.88
N LEU A 69 6.59 -17.37 0.44
CA LEU A 69 5.54 -16.72 1.22
C LEU A 69 4.18 -17.04 0.64
N SER A 70 3.17 -17.05 1.49
CA SER A 70 1.77 -17.21 1.11
C SER A 70 0.93 -16.17 1.84
N GLY A 71 -0.20 -15.83 1.26
CA GLY A 71 -1.16 -14.91 1.85
C GLY A 71 -2.50 -14.97 1.13
N THR A 72 -3.50 -14.33 1.70
CA THR A 72 -4.82 -14.23 1.07
C THR A 72 -4.79 -13.29 -0.12
N ALA A 73 -5.48 -13.68 -1.20
CA ALA A 73 -5.64 -12.81 -2.35
C ALA A 73 -6.62 -11.66 -2.03
N ARG A 74 -6.29 -10.45 -2.48
CA ARG A 74 -7.22 -9.31 -2.35
C ARG A 74 -8.46 -9.56 -3.20
N VAL A 75 -9.64 -9.46 -2.60
CA VAL A 75 -10.92 -9.60 -3.30
C VAL A 75 -11.08 -8.46 -4.32
N GLY A 76 -11.38 -8.80 -5.58
CA GLY A 76 -11.65 -7.81 -6.64
C GLY A 76 -10.42 -7.30 -7.40
N ALA A 77 -9.22 -7.75 -7.09
CA ALA A 77 -8.06 -7.50 -7.93
C ALA A 77 -8.11 -8.41 -9.16
N ASP A 78 -7.98 -7.83 -10.37
CA ASP A 78 -7.88 -8.57 -11.63
C ASP A 78 -6.48 -9.20 -11.74
N LEU A 79 -6.30 -10.31 -11.03
CA LEU A 79 -4.99 -10.90 -10.76
C LEU A 79 -4.71 -12.16 -11.59
N GLY A 80 -5.43 -12.41 -12.67
CA GLY A 80 -5.23 -13.57 -13.51
C GLY A 80 -5.23 -14.90 -12.71
N GLU A 81 -6.13 -15.79 -12.99
CA GLU A 81 -6.45 -17.00 -12.20
C GLU A 81 -5.28 -17.99 -11.98
N SER A 82 -4.16 -17.85 -12.67
CA SER A 82 -3.14 -18.91 -12.80
C SER A 82 -2.15 -19.08 -11.63
N LYS A 83 -2.29 -18.32 -10.51
CA LYS A 83 -1.35 -18.37 -9.37
C LYS A 83 -2.03 -18.36 -7.98
N ILE A 84 -3.31 -18.57 -7.93
CA ILE A 84 -4.09 -18.70 -6.68
C ILE A 84 -4.49 -20.17 -6.58
N ASP A 85 -4.29 -20.76 -5.41
CA ASP A 85 -4.73 -22.14 -5.16
C ASP A 85 -6.25 -22.23 -4.91
N ASP A 86 -6.75 -23.46 -4.76
CA ASP A 86 -8.18 -23.73 -4.54
C ASP A 86 -8.70 -23.12 -3.22
N ASP A 87 -7.81 -22.80 -2.27
CA ASP A 87 -8.12 -22.17 -1.00
C ASP A 87 -8.08 -20.62 -1.06
N GLY A 88 -7.82 -20.04 -2.25
CA GLY A 88 -7.74 -18.61 -2.45
C GLY A 88 -6.42 -17.97 -1.97
N MET A 89 -5.39 -18.79 -1.75
CA MET A 89 -4.07 -18.37 -1.31
C MET A 89 -3.11 -18.21 -2.48
N TRP A 90 -2.31 -17.16 -2.46
CA TRP A 90 -1.17 -17.00 -3.37
C TRP A 90 0.11 -17.51 -2.73
N HIS A 91 1.03 -17.98 -3.58
CA HIS A 91 2.37 -18.45 -3.20
C HIS A 91 3.42 -17.78 -4.08
N GLU A 92 4.28 -16.96 -3.47
CA GLU A 92 5.35 -16.25 -4.19
C GLU A 92 6.67 -16.35 -3.44
N LYS A 93 7.76 -16.31 -4.19
CA LYS A 93 9.09 -16.34 -3.63
C LYS A 93 9.62 -14.92 -3.44
N ALA A 94 10.00 -14.58 -2.21
CA ALA A 94 10.73 -13.36 -1.92
C ALA A 94 12.11 -13.43 -2.57
N ASP A 95 12.51 -12.42 -3.36
CA ASP A 95 13.79 -12.41 -4.02
C ASP A 95 14.90 -11.79 -3.16
N GLN A 96 14.87 -10.49 -2.96
CA GLN A 96 15.84 -9.74 -2.19
C GLN A 96 15.16 -9.13 -0.97
N VAL A 97 15.89 -9.09 0.12
CA VAL A 97 15.53 -8.32 1.32
C VAL A 97 16.45 -7.11 1.39
N ARG A 98 15.88 -5.90 1.36
CA ARG A 98 16.59 -4.63 1.36
C ARG A 98 16.30 -3.86 2.63
N VAL A 99 17.34 -3.48 3.37
CA VAL A 99 17.24 -2.57 4.52
C VAL A 99 17.68 -1.19 4.08
N TYR A 100 16.79 -0.22 4.22
CA TYR A 100 17.01 1.15 3.77
C TYR A 100 17.52 2.06 4.89
N SER A 101 18.45 2.95 4.51
CA SER A 101 18.86 4.09 5.33
C SER A 101 18.82 5.34 4.46
N GLY A 102 17.75 6.12 4.58
CA GLY A 102 17.44 7.19 3.64
C GLY A 102 17.18 6.64 2.23
N ALA A 103 17.84 7.21 1.22
CA ALA A 103 17.72 6.77 -0.17
C ALA A 103 18.58 5.55 -0.54
N LYS A 104 19.49 5.12 0.36
CA LYS A 104 20.37 3.99 0.12
C LYS A 104 19.85 2.73 0.79
N PHE A 105 20.13 1.57 0.21
CA PHE A 105 19.79 0.29 0.81
C PHE A 105 20.99 -0.66 0.81
N THR A 106 20.90 -1.63 1.72
CA THR A 106 21.79 -2.79 1.76
C THR A 106 20.94 -4.05 1.59
N THR A 107 21.37 -4.94 0.69
CA THR A 107 20.74 -6.26 0.57
C THR A 107 21.30 -7.18 1.65
N VAL A 108 20.39 -7.88 2.34
CA VAL A 108 20.72 -8.79 3.44
C VAL A 108 20.09 -10.16 3.19
N ASP A 109 20.70 -11.21 3.76
CA ASP A 109 20.19 -12.58 3.64
C ASP A 109 19.02 -12.84 4.59
N SER A 110 19.00 -12.19 5.75
CA SER A 110 17.92 -12.31 6.72
C SER A 110 17.73 -11.06 7.57
N VAL A 111 16.54 -10.92 8.14
CA VAL A 111 16.18 -9.88 9.11
C VAL A 111 15.37 -10.48 10.26
N VAL A 112 15.54 -9.95 11.46
CA VAL A 112 14.84 -10.39 12.67
C VAL A 112 13.63 -9.54 12.98
N ALA A 113 12.77 -10.02 13.86
CA ALA A 113 11.62 -9.29 14.36
C ALA A 113 11.99 -7.89 14.87
N GLY A 114 11.11 -6.91 14.59
CA GLY A 114 11.34 -5.48 14.82
C GLY A 114 11.94 -4.73 13.63
N THR A 115 12.55 -5.44 12.68
CA THR A 115 13.16 -4.82 11.49
C THR A 115 12.10 -4.40 10.47
N VAL A 116 12.31 -3.23 9.88
CA VAL A 116 11.58 -2.73 8.71
C VAL A 116 12.45 -2.94 7.47
N CYS A 117 11.90 -3.58 6.46
CA CYS A 117 12.63 -3.86 5.22
C CYS A 117 11.70 -3.78 3.99
N ALA A 118 12.30 -3.72 2.81
CA ALA A 118 11.60 -3.86 1.54
C ALA A 118 11.99 -5.19 0.88
N VAL A 119 11.02 -5.85 0.26
CA VAL A 119 11.19 -7.16 -0.38
C VAL A 119 10.81 -7.04 -1.84
N THR A 120 11.62 -7.63 -2.72
CA THR A 120 11.32 -7.76 -4.16
C THR A 120 10.80 -9.17 -4.47
N GLY A 121 10.16 -9.34 -5.63
CA GLY A 121 9.68 -10.63 -6.12
C GLY A 121 8.25 -10.97 -5.69
N LEU A 122 7.59 -10.11 -4.91
CA LEU A 122 6.21 -10.28 -4.48
C LEU A 122 5.29 -9.37 -5.32
N THR A 123 4.25 -9.93 -5.93
CA THR A 123 3.32 -9.19 -6.79
C THR A 123 1.90 -9.15 -6.25
N ARG A 124 1.56 -10.02 -5.28
CA ARG A 124 0.21 -10.21 -4.74
C ARG A 124 -0.02 -9.56 -3.39
N THR A 125 1.02 -8.98 -2.84
CA THR A 125 0.97 -8.29 -1.55
C THR A 125 0.27 -6.94 -1.67
N PHE A 126 -0.37 -6.49 -0.59
CA PHE A 126 -1.02 -5.18 -0.51
C PHE A 126 -0.81 -4.56 0.88
N PRO A 127 -0.86 -3.22 1.00
CA PRO A 127 -0.79 -2.56 2.30
C PRO A 127 -1.89 -3.03 3.25
N GLY A 128 -1.51 -3.45 4.45
CA GLY A 128 -2.41 -4.03 5.45
C GLY A 128 -2.40 -5.56 5.50
N ALA A 129 -1.87 -6.25 4.48
CA ALA A 129 -1.77 -7.71 4.52
C ALA A 129 -0.79 -8.20 5.58
N GLY A 130 -1.13 -9.34 6.18
CA GLY A 130 -0.28 -10.09 7.09
C GLY A 130 0.44 -11.24 6.38
N LEU A 131 1.59 -11.64 6.90
CA LEU A 131 2.36 -12.79 6.44
C LEU A 131 2.73 -13.68 7.62
N GLY A 132 2.75 -14.99 7.37
CA GLY A 132 3.00 -15.98 8.41
C GLY A 132 1.89 -15.96 9.46
N LYS A 133 2.25 -15.84 10.74
CA LYS A 133 1.25 -15.77 11.82
C LYS A 133 0.55 -14.42 11.97
N GLU A 134 1.04 -13.38 11.29
CA GLU A 134 0.43 -12.07 11.37
C GLU A 134 -0.89 -12.06 10.59
N PRO A 135 -2.05 -11.78 11.20
CA PRO A 135 -3.32 -11.72 10.48
C PRO A 135 -3.38 -10.48 9.58
N ASP A 136 -4.24 -10.48 8.58
CA ASP A 136 -4.52 -9.29 7.81
C ASP A 136 -5.07 -8.15 8.69
N GLY A 137 -4.74 -6.91 8.34
CA GLY A 137 -5.24 -5.73 9.01
C GLY A 137 -6.72 -5.50 8.73
N VAL A 138 -7.31 -4.62 9.52
CA VAL A 138 -8.70 -4.20 9.32
C VAL A 138 -8.80 -3.38 8.04
N ASN A 139 -9.79 -3.68 7.20
CA ASN A 139 -10.06 -2.90 6.00
C ASN A 139 -10.36 -1.44 6.37
N PRO A 140 -9.92 -0.47 5.56
CA PRO A 140 -10.22 0.94 5.76
C PRO A 140 -11.75 1.15 5.82
N VAL A 141 -12.21 1.88 6.83
CA VAL A 141 -13.63 2.22 7.00
C VAL A 141 -14.07 3.23 5.93
N LEU A 142 -13.17 4.14 5.58
CA LEU A 142 -13.43 5.14 4.55
C LEU A 142 -13.21 4.51 3.16
N GLN A 143 -14.19 4.69 2.29
CA GLN A 143 -14.14 4.25 0.90
C GLN A 143 -14.27 5.46 -0.03
N PRO A 144 -13.67 5.43 -1.23
CA PRO A 144 -13.84 6.47 -2.21
C PRO A 144 -15.32 6.58 -2.65
N VAL A 145 -15.80 7.81 -2.76
CA VAL A 145 -17.21 8.10 -3.09
C VAL A 145 -17.36 8.95 -4.35
N LEU A 146 -16.27 9.50 -4.86
CA LEU A 146 -16.26 10.35 -6.06
C LEU A 146 -15.61 9.60 -7.21
N THR A 147 -16.25 9.65 -8.37
CA THR A 147 -15.74 9.06 -9.62
C THR A 147 -15.39 10.18 -10.58
N TYR A 148 -14.20 10.12 -11.14
CA TYR A 148 -13.69 11.04 -12.14
C TYR A 148 -13.33 10.28 -13.40
N THR A 149 -13.62 10.84 -14.57
CA THR A 149 -13.20 10.29 -15.85
C THR A 149 -11.85 10.90 -16.25
N LEU A 150 -10.88 10.06 -16.61
CA LEU A 150 -9.61 10.51 -17.15
C LEU A 150 -9.82 11.12 -18.54
N LEU A 151 -9.19 12.28 -18.78
CA LEU A 151 -9.10 12.95 -20.07
C LEU A 151 -7.63 12.89 -20.49
N PRO A 152 -7.24 11.96 -21.38
CA PRO A 152 -5.83 11.70 -21.71
C PRO A 152 -5.19 12.81 -22.55
N GLY A 153 -5.99 13.71 -23.17
CA GLY A 153 -5.47 14.72 -24.07
C GLY A 153 -4.76 14.11 -25.28
N GLU A 154 -3.47 14.39 -25.43
CA GLU A 154 -2.62 13.83 -26.51
C GLU A 154 -1.93 12.53 -26.09
N CYS A 155 -2.10 12.08 -24.83
CA CYS A 155 -1.47 10.86 -24.31
C CYS A 155 -2.23 9.61 -24.77
N ASP A 156 -1.52 8.50 -24.94
CA ASP A 156 -2.14 7.20 -25.17
C ASP A 156 -2.92 6.73 -23.95
N ILE A 157 -4.20 6.39 -24.14
CA ILE A 157 -5.09 5.97 -23.05
C ILE A 157 -4.60 4.68 -22.36
N HIS A 158 -3.97 3.77 -23.10
CA HIS A 158 -3.44 2.54 -22.53
C HIS A 158 -2.18 2.80 -21.69
N ALA A 159 -1.32 3.73 -22.11
CA ALA A 159 -0.18 4.17 -21.29
C ALA A 159 -0.67 4.82 -19.97
N CYS A 160 -1.71 5.66 -20.06
CA CYS A 160 -2.35 6.22 -18.88
C CYS A 160 -2.93 5.15 -17.95
N LEU A 161 -3.61 4.13 -18.50
CA LEU A 161 -4.16 3.03 -17.73
C LEU A 161 -3.08 2.23 -16.99
N VAL A 162 -1.97 1.92 -17.67
CA VAL A 162 -0.84 1.21 -17.05
C VAL A 162 -0.25 2.02 -15.89
N ALA A 163 -0.01 3.32 -16.10
CA ALA A 163 0.50 4.21 -15.06
C ALA A 163 -0.45 4.31 -13.85
N LEU A 164 -1.76 4.44 -14.10
CA LEU A 164 -2.76 4.49 -13.03
C LEU A 164 -2.89 3.17 -12.27
N ARG A 165 -2.72 2.03 -12.94
CA ARG A 165 -2.68 0.71 -12.28
C ARG A 165 -1.46 0.56 -11.37
N GLU A 166 -0.31 1.13 -11.73
CA GLU A 166 0.85 1.18 -10.84
C GLU A 166 0.56 2.03 -9.60
N LEU A 167 -0.10 3.19 -9.75
CA LEU A 167 -0.51 4.01 -8.61
C LEU A 167 -1.56 3.31 -7.73
N GLU A 168 -2.50 2.56 -8.32
CA GLU A 168 -3.49 1.74 -7.59
C GLU A 168 -2.83 0.61 -6.78
N ASP A 169 -1.74 0.02 -7.28
CA ASP A 169 -0.97 -0.97 -6.54
C ASP A 169 -0.31 -0.37 -5.27
N GLU A 170 0.10 0.89 -5.35
CA GLU A 170 0.69 1.62 -4.23
C GLU A 170 -0.36 2.16 -3.24
N ASP A 171 -1.52 2.61 -3.73
CA ASP A 171 -2.64 3.12 -2.92
C ASP A 171 -3.90 2.26 -3.10
N PRO A 172 -4.18 1.34 -2.16
CA PRO A 172 -5.33 0.46 -2.27
C PRO A 172 -6.70 1.15 -2.18
N LEU A 173 -6.75 2.44 -1.87
CA LEU A 173 -7.97 3.25 -1.88
C LEU A 173 -8.22 3.91 -3.25
N LEU A 174 -7.23 3.92 -4.12
CA LEU A 174 -7.42 4.32 -5.51
C LEU A 174 -8.03 3.14 -6.26
N HIS A 175 -9.21 3.34 -6.83
CA HIS A 175 -9.85 2.35 -7.70
C HIS A 175 -9.84 2.85 -9.13
N VAL A 176 -9.14 2.12 -9.99
CA VAL A 176 -9.06 2.40 -11.43
C VAL A 176 -9.97 1.43 -12.16
N VAL A 177 -10.95 1.94 -12.88
CA VAL A 177 -11.93 1.15 -13.63
C VAL A 177 -11.76 1.43 -15.11
N TRP A 178 -11.40 0.43 -15.89
CA TRP A 178 -11.40 0.48 -17.35
C TRP A 178 -12.78 0.13 -17.88
N GLN A 179 -13.33 0.97 -18.74
CA GLN A 179 -14.61 0.75 -19.41
C GLN A 179 -14.39 0.47 -20.92
N PRO A 180 -14.31 -0.80 -21.35
CA PRO A 180 -13.93 -1.14 -22.71
C PRO A 180 -14.87 -0.60 -23.79
N HIS A 181 -16.17 -0.51 -23.48
CA HIS A 181 -17.18 -0.05 -24.44
C HIS A 181 -17.13 1.45 -24.70
N LEU A 182 -16.60 2.23 -23.75
CA LEU A 182 -16.47 3.69 -23.84
C LEU A 182 -15.05 4.10 -24.14
N GLU A 183 -14.08 3.16 -24.05
CA GLU A 183 -12.64 3.44 -24.09
C GLU A 183 -12.25 4.51 -23.05
N GLU A 184 -12.86 4.45 -21.85
CA GLU A 184 -12.65 5.40 -20.77
C GLU A 184 -12.01 4.74 -19.55
N VAL A 185 -11.17 5.53 -18.87
CA VAL A 185 -10.63 5.20 -17.55
C VAL A 185 -11.32 6.05 -16.49
N HIS A 186 -11.89 5.39 -15.51
CA HIS A 186 -12.53 6.05 -14.37
C HIS A 186 -11.72 5.82 -13.11
N LEU A 187 -11.57 6.87 -12.29
CA LEU A 187 -10.90 6.81 -10.99
C LEU A 187 -11.94 7.08 -9.89
N GLN A 188 -11.92 6.23 -8.87
CA GLN A 188 -12.70 6.47 -7.65
C GLN A 188 -11.75 7.01 -6.57
N LEU A 189 -12.08 8.17 -6.01
CA LEU A 189 -11.26 8.96 -5.12
C LEU A 189 -12.04 9.47 -3.90
N MET A 190 -11.31 9.89 -2.88
CA MET A 190 -11.86 10.52 -1.68
C MET A 190 -12.20 12.01 -1.89
N GLY A 191 -11.50 12.70 -2.81
CA GLY A 191 -11.72 14.14 -3.03
C GLY A 191 -10.77 14.78 -4.05
N ALA A 192 -11.03 16.05 -4.35
CA ALA A 192 -10.34 16.82 -5.37
C ALA A 192 -8.83 16.97 -5.11
N VAL A 193 -8.39 17.09 -3.86
CA VAL A 193 -6.96 17.22 -3.53
C VAL A 193 -6.19 15.96 -3.94
N GLN A 194 -6.78 14.77 -3.73
CA GLN A 194 -6.17 13.52 -4.18
C GLN A 194 -6.03 13.48 -5.71
N LEU A 195 -7.02 14.04 -6.43
CA LEU A 195 -6.98 14.13 -7.88
C LEU A 195 -5.81 14.99 -8.38
N GLU A 196 -5.59 16.15 -7.75
CA GLU A 196 -4.44 17.03 -8.08
C GLU A 196 -3.10 16.32 -7.85
N VAL A 197 -2.99 15.57 -6.74
CA VAL A 197 -1.78 14.79 -6.43
C VAL A 197 -1.55 13.70 -7.49
N ILE A 198 -2.60 12.97 -7.89
CA ILE A 198 -2.49 11.94 -8.94
C ILE A 198 -2.09 12.56 -10.27
N GLN A 199 -2.68 13.69 -10.64
CA GLN A 199 -2.32 14.42 -11.87
C GLN A 199 -0.83 14.81 -11.87
N GLN A 200 -0.33 15.32 -10.74
CA GLN A 200 1.08 15.66 -10.60
C GLN A 200 1.97 14.41 -10.66
N MET A 201 1.57 13.31 -10.05
CA MET A 201 2.31 12.05 -10.12
C MET A 201 2.35 11.47 -11.54
N MET A 202 1.27 11.56 -12.29
CA MET A 202 1.21 11.15 -13.70
C MET A 202 2.23 11.94 -14.53
N HIS A 203 2.32 13.25 -14.33
CA HIS A 203 3.31 14.10 -14.98
C HIS A 203 4.75 13.76 -14.54
N ASP A 204 5.03 13.77 -13.24
CA ASP A 204 6.40 13.69 -12.70
C ASP A 204 7.04 12.30 -12.86
N ARG A 205 6.27 11.22 -12.70
CA ARG A 205 6.78 9.86 -12.77
C ARG A 205 6.71 9.24 -14.14
N PHE A 206 5.66 9.55 -14.91
CA PHE A 206 5.37 8.86 -16.17
C PHE A 206 5.47 9.79 -17.38
N GLY A 207 5.62 11.12 -17.16
CA GLY A 207 5.65 12.10 -18.25
C GLY A 207 4.32 12.23 -19.00
N LEU A 208 3.21 11.91 -18.35
CA LEU A 208 1.87 11.92 -18.94
C LEU A 208 1.09 13.15 -18.45
N ASP A 209 0.82 14.08 -19.37
CA ASP A 209 0.01 15.27 -19.10
C ASP A 209 -1.47 14.95 -19.31
N VAL A 210 -2.14 14.65 -18.22
CA VAL A 210 -3.55 14.27 -18.21
C VAL A 210 -4.40 15.29 -17.47
N SER A 211 -5.69 15.28 -17.73
CA SER A 211 -6.69 16.03 -16.95
C SER A 211 -7.85 15.11 -16.58
N PHE A 212 -8.77 15.64 -15.78
CA PHE A 212 -9.92 14.87 -15.33
C PHE A 212 -11.21 15.64 -15.55
N GLY A 213 -12.25 14.93 -15.94
CA GLY A 213 -13.59 15.46 -16.07
C GLY A 213 -14.20 15.84 -14.71
N PRO A 214 -15.41 16.43 -14.71
CA PRO A 214 -16.12 16.75 -13.47
C PRO A 214 -16.39 15.48 -12.66
N GLY A 215 -16.23 15.57 -11.34
CA GLY A 215 -16.51 14.44 -10.44
C GLY A 215 -17.99 14.13 -10.37
N GLY A 216 -18.32 12.84 -10.43
CA GLY A 216 -19.65 12.30 -10.17
C GLY A 216 -19.71 11.57 -8.84
N ILE A 217 -20.87 11.51 -8.21
CA ILE A 217 -21.09 10.71 -7.00
C ILE A 217 -21.38 9.27 -7.44
N LEU A 218 -20.69 8.31 -6.82
CA LEU A 218 -20.97 6.90 -7.02
C LEU A 218 -22.25 6.51 -6.28
N TYR A 219 -23.31 6.27 -7.03
CA TYR A 219 -24.56 5.71 -6.48
C TYR A 219 -24.44 4.19 -6.41
N LYS A 220 -24.82 3.62 -5.26
CA LYS A 220 -25.00 2.17 -5.08
C LYS A 220 -26.49 1.90 -5.00
N GLU A 221 -26.96 0.98 -5.82
CA GLU A 221 -28.33 0.50 -5.77
C GLU A 221 -28.41 -0.81 -4.98
N THR A 222 -29.49 -0.98 -4.25
CA THR A 222 -29.81 -2.24 -3.56
C THR A 222 -31.29 -2.52 -3.69
N ILE A 223 -31.65 -3.79 -3.61
CA ILE A 223 -33.04 -4.19 -3.57
C ILE A 223 -33.64 -3.88 -2.19
N ALA A 224 -34.81 -3.21 -2.17
CA ALA A 224 -35.47 -2.82 -0.93
C ALA A 224 -36.17 -4.01 -0.23
N HIS A 225 -36.52 -5.06 -0.98
CA HIS A 225 -37.17 -6.26 -0.48
C HIS A 225 -36.62 -7.51 -1.15
N PRO A 226 -36.65 -8.69 -0.48
CA PRO A 226 -36.29 -9.95 -1.11
C PRO A 226 -37.16 -10.17 -2.36
N VAL A 227 -36.50 -10.54 -3.48
CA VAL A 227 -37.15 -10.87 -4.74
C VAL A 227 -36.82 -12.33 -5.03
N GLU A 228 -37.87 -13.16 -5.23
CA GLU A 228 -37.71 -14.51 -5.75
C GLU A 228 -37.67 -14.45 -7.28
N GLY A 229 -36.62 -15.05 -7.86
CA GLY A 229 -36.40 -15.17 -9.30
C GLY A 229 -36.49 -16.62 -9.78
#